data_0d20c722c1d54150dd42a53e844a890f
#
_entry.id   0d20c722c1d54150dd42a53e844a890f
#
_cell.length_a   1.000
_cell.length_b   1.000
_cell.length_c   1.000
_cell.angle_alpha   90.00
_cell.angle_beta   90.00
_cell.angle_gamma   90.00
#
_symmetry.space_group_name_H-M   'P 1'
#
loop_
_entity.id
_entity.type
_entity.pdbx_description
1 polymer ?
#
loop_
_entity_poly.entity_id
_entity_poly.type
_entity_poly.pdbx_seq_one_letter_code
_entity_poly.pdbx_strand_id
1 'polypeptide(L)'
;AKMLKKAPLAIVVCGNTDKMIEGGGRDFWIQDASAATENLLLAAHAMGLGAVWTGAYPSEERCISISKVLSLSDNLVPLNMIVVGYPAEQPQPKQKFKEENVSYNVDRLK
;
A
#
# COMPACT_ATOMS: atom_id res chain seq x y z
N ALA A 1 3.54 13.38 -5.81
CA ALA A 1 2.10 13.56 -6.07
C ALA A 1 1.62 14.89 -5.51
N LYS A 2 0.72 15.53 -6.22
CA LYS A 2 0.19 16.83 -5.81
C LYS A 2 -0.50 16.80 -4.44
N MET A 3 -1.14 15.68 -4.09
CA MET A 3 -1.84 15.54 -2.82
C MET A 3 -0.90 15.55 -1.61
N LEU A 4 0.36 15.15 -1.78
CA LEU A 4 1.35 15.20 -0.71
C LEU A 4 1.63 16.59 -0.21
N LYS A 5 1.51 17.59 -1.07
CA LYS A 5 1.77 18.99 -0.69
C LYS A 5 0.70 19.55 0.24
N LYS A 6 -0.48 18.95 0.25
CA LYS A 6 -1.62 19.41 1.05
C LYS A 6 -1.91 18.51 2.25
N ALA A 7 -1.41 17.29 2.24
CA ALA A 7 -1.66 16.34 3.32
C ALA A 7 -0.68 16.56 4.47
N PRO A 8 -1.15 16.46 5.71
CA PRO A 8 -0.26 16.65 6.87
C PRO A 8 0.64 15.46 7.16
N LEU A 9 0.39 14.29 6.58
CA LEU A 9 1.13 13.09 6.93
C LEU A 9 1.28 12.17 5.72
N ALA A 10 2.46 11.57 5.61
CA ALA A 10 2.73 10.47 4.68
C ALA A 10 3.37 9.35 5.47
N ILE A 11 2.91 8.12 5.26
CA ILE A 11 3.46 6.92 5.89
C ILE A 11 4.01 6.04 4.78
N VAL A 12 5.28 5.64 4.91
CA VAL A 12 5.91 4.76 3.93
C VAL A 12 6.06 3.38 4.56
N VAL A 13 5.43 2.38 3.93
CA VAL A 13 5.54 0.99 4.38
C VAL A 13 6.66 0.33 3.60
N CYS A 14 7.61 -0.23 4.32
CA CYS A 14 8.82 -0.81 3.73
C CYS A 14 8.94 -2.29 4.04
N GLY A 15 9.57 -3.04 3.13
CA GLY A 15 10.07 -4.35 3.41
C GLY A 15 11.49 -4.25 3.97
N ASN A 16 11.83 -5.12 4.90
CA ASN A 16 13.18 -5.21 5.46
C ASN A 16 13.87 -6.44 4.87
N THR A 17 14.83 -6.22 3.97
CA THR A 17 15.49 -7.32 3.25
C THR A 17 16.27 -8.26 4.17
N ASP A 18 16.70 -7.76 5.34
CA ASP A 18 17.41 -8.60 6.32
C ASP A 18 16.49 -9.63 6.99
N LYS A 19 15.18 -9.43 6.90
CA LYS A 19 14.19 -10.29 7.55
C LYS A 19 13.33 -11.07 6.56
N MET A 20 13.62 -10.96 5.27
CA MET A 20 12.88 -11.67 4.24
C MET A 20 13.23 -13.16 4.26
N ILE A 21 12.24 -13.99 3.93
CA ILE A 21 12.46 -15.43 3.73
C ILE A 21 13.34 -15.59 2.49
N GLU A 22 14.36 -16.43 2.60
CA GLU A 22 15.26 -16.71 1.48
C GLU A 22 14.62 -17.70 0.49
N GLY A 23 15.11 -17.66 -0.75
CA GLY A 23 14.67 -18.58 -1.79
C GLY A 23 13.33 -18.22 -2.39
N GLY A 24 12.50 -19.22 -2.61
CA GLY A 24 11.21 -19.06 -3.30
C GLY A 24 10.19 -18.20 -2.57
N GLY A 25 10.37 -18.01 -1.25
CA GLY A 25 9.46 -17.18 -0.47
C GLY A 25 9.89 -15.73 -0.32
N ARG A 26 10.97 -15.33 -1.01
CA ARG A 26 11.55 -13.99 -0.83
C ARG A 26 10.55 -12.87 -1.13
N ASP A 27 9.76 -13.01 -2.17
CA ASP A 27 8.83 -11.95 -2.61
C ASP A 27 7.55 -11.89 -1.77
N PHE A 28 7.35 -12.78 -0.80
CA PHE A 28 6.20 -12.73 0.09
C PHE A 28 6.15 -11.44 0.93
N TRP A 29 7.28 -10.74 1.09
CA TRP A 29 7.30 -9.48 1.80
C TRP A 29 6.30 -8.47 1.19
N ILE A 30 6.08 -8.56 -0.13
CA ILE A 30 5.15 -7.68 -0.83
C ILE A 30 3.73 -7.92 -0.31
N GLN A 31 3.36 -9.18 -0.13
CA GLN A 31 2.05 -9.55 0.39
C GLN A 31 1.91 -9.13 1.87
N ASP A 32 2.94 -9.36 2.66
CA ASP A 32 2.95 -9.00 4.08
C ASP A 32 2.79 -7.49 4.26
N ALA A 33 3.57 -6.72 3.53
CA ALA A 33 3.52 -5.26 3.60
C ALA A 33 2.20 -4.72 3.04
N SER A 34 1.64 -5.39 2.03
CA SER A 34 0.33 -5.03 1.48
C SER A 34 -0.79 -5.26 2.49
N ALA A 35 -0.74 -6.38 3.20
CA ALA A 35 -1.71 -6.68 4.25
C ALA A 35 -1.64 -5.65 5.38
N ALA A 36 -0.43 -5.29 5.80
CA ALA A 36 -0.23 -4.26 6.80
C ALA A 36 -0.78 -2.90 6.33
N THR A 37 -0.57 -2.59 5.06
CA THR A 37 -1.06 -1.34 4.46
C THR A 37 -2.59 -1.29 4.47
N GLU A 38 -3.27 -2.38 4.12
CA GLU A 38 -4.73 -2.41 4.14
C GLU A 38 -5.27 -2.19 5.54
N ASN A 39 -4.64 -2.78 6.56
CA ASN A 39 -5.01 -2.53 7.95
C ASN A 39 -4.85 -1.04 8.32
N LEU A 40 -3.80 -0.40 7.80
CA LEU A 40 -3.57 1.02 8.01
C LEU A 40 -4.71 1.85 7.40
N LEU A 41 -5.12 1.52 6.17
CA LEU A 41 -6.21 2.22 5.50
C LEU A 41 -7.52 2.07 6.25
N LEU A 42 -7.82 0.86 6.75
CA LEU A 42 -9.02 0.59 7.52
C LEU A 42 -9.00 1.37 8.85
N ALA A 43 -7.86 1.41 9.52
CA ALA A 43 -7.70 2.15 10.76
C ALA A 43 -7.91 3.65 10.55
N ALA A 44 -7.34 4.21 9.48
CA ALA A 44 -7.52 5.61 9.14
C ALA A 44 -9.00 5.93 8.93
N HIS A 45 -9.70 5.08 8.19
CA HIS A 45 -11.13 5.25 7.95
C HIS A 45 -11.92 5.22 9.28
N ALA A 46 -11.61 4.28 10.15
CA ALA A 46 -12.28 4.17 11.45
C ALA A 46 -12.05 5.39 12.33
N MET A 47 -10.93 6.09 12.15
CA MET A 47 -10.60 7.31 12.89
C MET A 47 -11.18 8.58 12.23
N GLY A 48 -11.92 8.45 11.15
CA GLY A 48 -12.48 9.58 10.43
C GLY A 48 -11.49 10.30 9.53
N LEU A 49 -10.37 9.65 9.21
CA LEU A 49 -9.34 10.21 8.33
C LEU A 49 -9.49 9.69 6.91
N GLY A 50 -8.95 10.43 5.95
CA GLY A 50 -8.81 9.97 4.57
C GLY A 50 -7.39 9.48 4.34
N ALA A 51 -7.27 8.41 3.57
CA ALA A 51 -5.96 7.86 3.22
C ALA A 51 -5.99 7.26 1.83
N VAL A 52 -4.85 7.34 1.15
CA VAL A 52 -4.74 6.76 -0.20
C VAL A 52 -3.39 6.06 -0.36
N TRP A 53 -3.44 4.90 -0.95
CA TRP A 53 -2.27 4.08 -1.27
C TRP A 53 -1.68 4.57 -2.60
N THR A 54 -0.44 5.05 -2.55
CA THR A 54 0.32 5.36 -3.77
C THR A 54 1.50 4.39 -3.86
N GLY A 55 1.63 3.72 -5.01
CA GLY A 55 2.63 2.66 -5.16
C GLY A 55 4.04 3.18 -5.33
N ALA A 56 5.00 2.43 -4.78
CA ALA A 56 6.42 2.64 -5.02
C ALA A 56 7.02 1.41 -5.70
N TYR A 57 7.31 0.35 -4.95
CA TYR A 57 7.77 -0.91 -5.54
C TYR A 57 6.70 -1.48 -6.48
N PRO A 58 7.01 -2.00 -7.67
CA PRO A 58 8.35 -2.32 -8.18
C PRO A 58 9.00 -1.21 -9.02
N SER A 59 8.56 0.02 -8.96
CA SER A 59 9.19 1.11 -9.68
C SER A 59 10.53 1.45 -9.01
N GLU A 60 11.63 1.12 -9.67
CA GLU A 60 12.97 1.42 -9.14
C GLU A 60 13.17 2.92 -8.91
N GLU A 61 12.71 3.72 -9.87
CA GLU A 61 12.81 5.18 -9.78
C GLU A 61 12.10 5.74 -8.54
N ARG A 62 10.89 5.28 -8.28
CA ARG A 62 10.12 5.73 -7.12
C ARG A 62 10.76 5.27 -5.82
N CYS A 63 11.24 4.04 -5.77
CA CYS A 63 11.92 3.51 -4.59
C CYS A 63 13.17 4.32 -4.27
N ILE A 64 13.97 4.64 -5.28
CA ILE A 64 15.18 5.44 -5.11
C ILE A 64 14.83 6.84 -4.60
N SER A 65 13.84 7.49 -5.19
CA SER A 65 13.43 8.83 -4.78
C SER A 65 12.97 8.89 -3.33
N ILE A 66 12.13 7.95 -2.91
CA ILE A 66 11.63 7.87 -1.53
C ILE A 66 12.78 7.58 -0.58
N SER A 67 13.65 6.65 -0.93
CA SER A 67 14.79 6.27 -0.09
C SER A 67 15.74 7.43 0.13
N LYS A 68 15.95 8.26 -0.86
CA LYS A 68 16.79 9.46 -0.74
C LYS A 68 16.17 10.49 0.19
N VAL A 69 14.89 10.80 -0.01
CA VAL A 69 14.19 11.81 0.77
C VAL A 69 14.16 11.43 2.25
N LEU A 70 13.93 10.15 2.55
CA LEU A 70 13.82 9.67 3.92
C LEU A 70 15.14 9.14 4.49
N SER A 71 16.21 9.13 3.72
CA SER A 71 17.51 8.58 4.12
C SER A 71 17.38 7.15 4.63
N LEU A 72 16.64 6.32 3.88
CA LEU A 72 16.42 4.93 4.26
C LEU A 72 17.72 4.12 4.15
N SER A 73 17.91 3.17 5.07
CA SER A 73 18.99 2.20 4.99
C SER A 73 18.82 1.31 3.76
N ASP A 74 19.91 0.73 3.26
CA ASP A 74 19.89 -0.10 2.06
C ASP A 74 19.01 -1.35 2.19
N ASN A 75 18.76 -1.79 3.42
CA ASN A 75 17.93 -2.96 3.69
C ASN A 75 16.43 -2.66 3.72
N LEU A 76 16.03 -1.40 3.54
CA LEU A 76 14.61 -1.02 3.51
C LEU A 76 14.16 -0.72 2.09
N VAL A 77 13.11 -1.41 1.64
CA VAL A 77 12.54 -1.24 0.31
C VAL A 77 11.13 -0.66 0.46
N PRO A 78 10.89 0.58 0.00
CA PRO A 78 9.56 1.16 0.12
C PRO A 78 8.57 0.48 -0.82
N LEU A 79 7.51 -0.08 -0.24
CA LEU A 79 6.42 -0.68 -1.02
C LEU A 79 5.49 0.39 -1.57
N ASN A 80 5.17 1.35 -0.73
CA ASN A 80 4.19 2.37 -1.06
C ASN A 80 4.40 3.61 -0.19
N MET A 81 3.60 4.62 -0.50
CA MET A 81 3.48 5.81 0.33
C MET A 81 1.99 6.07 0.56
N ILE A 82 1.58 6.10 1.81
CA ILE A 82 0.20 6.33 2.19
C ILE A 82 0.04 7.79 2.59
N VAL A 83 -0.74 8.52 1.82
CA VAL A 83 -1.02 9.94 2.08
C VAL A 83 -2.24 9.99 2.99
N VAL A 84 -2.11 10.63 4.15
CA VAL A 84 -3.16 10.68 5.18
C VAL A 84 -3.52 12.12 5.51
N GLY A 85 -4.81 12.38 5.63
CA GLY A 85 -5.29 13.71 6.00
C GLY A 85 -6.77 13.69 6.37
N TYR A 86 -7.31 14.85 6.64
CA TYR A 86 -8.74 14.98 6.88
C TYR A 86 -9.46 14.98 5.53
N PRO A 87 -10.52 14.17 5.36
CA PRO A 87 -11.20 14.10 4.08
C PRO A 87 -11.93 15.41 3.76
N ALA A 88 -11.74 15.92 2.54
CA ALA A 88 -12.43 17.11 2.07
C ALA A 88 -13.85 16.78 1.60
N GLU A 89 -14.09 15.53 1.26
CA GLU A 89 -15.40 15.06 0.75
C GLU A 89 -15.61 13.62 1.19
N GLN A 90 -16.86 13.21 1.23
CA GLN A 90 -17.22 11.83 1.61
C GLN A 90 -18.02 11.22 0.47
N PRO A 91 -17.32 10.68 -0.53
CA PRO A 91 -17.99 10.06 -1.67
C PRO A 91 -18.79 8.83 -1.24
N GLN A 92 -19.87 8.56 -1.95
CA GLN A 92 -20.67 7.38 -1.68
C GLN A 92 -19.89 6.12 -2.00
N PRO A 93 -20.05 5.05 -1.20
CA PRO A 93 -19.42 3.78 -1.49
C PRO A 93 -19.83 3.26 -2.87
N LYS A 94 -18.88 2.72 -3.61
CA LYS A 94 -19.14 2.12 -4.91
C LYS A 94 -19.45 0.65 -4.74
N GLN A 95 -20.44 0.16 -5.49
CA GLN A 95 -20.73 -1.27 -5.52
C GLN A 95 -19.67 -1.95 -6.38
N LYS A 96 -18.75 -2.64 -5.72
CA LYS A 96 -17.60 -3.29 -6.38
C LYS A 96 -17.73 -4.80 -6.48
N PHE A 97 -18.64 -5.37 -5.71
CA PHE A 97 -18.83 -6.83 -5.72
C PHE A 97 -19.44 -7.27 -7.05
N LYS A 98 -18.84 -8.28 -7.65
CA LYS A 98 -19.34 -8.90 -8.89
C LYS A 98 -19.46 -10.39 -8.68
N GLU A 99 -20.69 -10.87 -8.65
CA GLU A 99 -20.97 -12.27 -8.41
C GLU A 99 -20.32 -13.17 -9.46
N GLU A 100 -20.22 -12.71 -10.70
CA GLU A 100 -19.57 -13.44 -11.79
C GLU A 100 -18.09 -13.73 -11.55
N ASN A 101 -17.46 -13.00 -10.61
CA ASN A 101 -16.06 -13.23 -10.24
C ASN A 101 -15.91 -14.30 -9.14
N VAL A 102 -17.01 -14.86 -8.65
CA VAL A 102 -16.99 -15.86 -7.59
C VAL A 102 -17.39 -17.21 -8.17
N SER A 103 -16.55 -18.22 -7.95
CA SER A 103 -16.80 -19.59 -8.37
C SER A 103 -16.73 -20.51 -7.17
N TYR A 104 -17.59 -21.55 -7.17
CA TYR A 104 -17.63 -22.53 -6.09
C TYR A 104 -17.17 -23.89 -6.62
N ASN A 105 -16.08 -24.42 -6.07
CA ASN A 105 -15.52 -25.74 -6.37
C ASN A 105 -14.96 -25.92 -7.78
N VAL A 106 -15.44 -25.18 -8.75
CA VAL A 106 -14.92 -25.20 -10.12
C VAL A 106 -14.69 -23.77 -10.59
N ASP A 107 -13.69 -23.58 -11.43
CA ASP A 107 -13.37 -22.26 -11.97
C ASP A 107 -14.23 -21.97 -13.19
N ARG A 108 -15.13 -20.99 -13.07
CA ARG A 108 -16.00 -20.52 -14.15
C ARG A 108 -15.45 -19.31 -14.89
N LEU A 109 -14.24 -18.85 -14.52
CA LEU A 109 -13.62 -17.65 -15.10
C LEU A 109 -12.78 -17.98 -16.33
N LYS A 110 -12.63 -19.24 -16.65
CA LYS A 110 -11.84 -19.69 -17.81
C LYS A 110 -12.49 -19.30 -19.13
#